data_dab2372b991799d7bf4ce0b65791fb8b
#
_entry.id   dab2372b991799d7bf4ce0b65791fb8b
#
_cell.length_a   1.000
_cell.length_b   1.000
_cell.length_c   1.000
_cell.angle_alpha   90.00
_cell.angle_beta   90.00
_cell.angle_gamma   90.00
#
_symmetry.space_group_name_H-M   'P 1'
#
loop_
_entity.id
_entity.type
_entity.pdbx_description
1 polymer ?
#
loop_
_entity_poly.entity_id
_entity_poly.type
_entity_poly.pdbx_seq_one_letter_code
_entity_poly.pdbx_strand_id
1 'polypeptide(L)'
;MKTSLRRILIFPCLCSISFYLGSELVGKTEASFSSTFHLDNVEISAAYVFPATIKSLDKDAVKLRDNAFQQYDKIINTSSKGSIDELTASLENISLSEDELNTNLESLSSIKEVMLKYYNLMPEDEHSYDYVLQGNKQVQNTYKEVESKIDFEKIASIKLNIKEQIMVLENQEANTENSKQNKEDLKNQKTTGTNTVDSKAKDEVTENEKQTIKNSNK
;
A
#
# COMPACT_ATOMS: atom_id res chain seq x y z
N MET A 1 39.37 16.86 -0.35
CA MET A 1 38.23 17.63 -0.88
C MET A 1 37.96 17.48 -2.40
N LYS A 2 38.58 16.54 -3.13
CA LYS A 2 38.38 16.37 -4.61
C LYS A 2 37.31 15.38 -5.02
N THR A 3 36.76 14.57 -4.13
CA THR A 3 35.77 13.52 -4.45
C THR A 3 34.31 13.99 -4.40
N SER A 4 34.01 15.10 -3.71
CA SER A 4 32.65 15.63 -3.60
C SER A 4 32.20 16.36 -4.88
N LEU A 5 33.09 17.07 -5.56
CA LEU A 5 32.76 17.82 -6.79
C LEU A 5 32.39 16.87 -7.96
N ARG A 6 33.02 15.69 -8.06
CA ARG A 6 32.68 14.71 -9.11
C ARG A 6 31.28 14.13 -8.94
N ARG A 7 30.82 13.90 -7.71
CA ARG A 7 29.46 13.38 -7.44
C ARG A 7 28.38 14.42 -7.77
N ILE A 8 28.64 15.69 -7.53
CA ILE A 8 27.69 16.79 -7.82
C ILE A 8 27.52 17.00 -9.34
N LEU A 9 28.56 16.74 -10.15
CA LEU A 9 28.49 16.85 -11.62
C LEU A 9 27.87 15.63 -12.31
N ILE A 10 27.94 14.45 -11.70
CA ILE A 10 27.40 13.20 -12.28
C ILE A 10 25.85 13.18 -12.19
N PHE A 11 25.25 13.73 -11.14
CA PHE A 11 23.80 13.76 -10.95
C PHE A 11 23.05 14.53 -12.05
N PRO A 12 23.40 15.80 -12.40
CA PRO A 12 22.71 16.52 -13.47
C PRO A 12 22.93 15.86 -14.84
N CYS A 13 24.08 15.23 -15.08
CA CYS A 13 24.36 14.54 -16.33
C CYS A 13 23.51 13.28 -16.49
N LEU A 14 23.30 12.49 -15.42
CA LEU A 14 22.39 11.33 -15.41
C LEU A 14 20.94 11.75 -15.61
N CYS A 15 20.49 12.83 -14.95
CA CYS A 15 19.14 13.38 -15.15
C CYS A 15 18.91 13.84 -16.58
N SER A 16 19.90 14.48 -17.21
CA SER A 16 19.80 14.94 -18.61
C SER A 16 19.72 13.78 -19.60
N ILE A 17 20.48 12.72 -19.37
CA ILE A 17 20.44 11.51 -20.21
C ILE A 17 19.08 10.76 -20.05
N SER A 18 18.58 10.66 -18.81
CA SER A 18 17.26 10.05 -18.57
C SER A 18 16.13 10.87 -19.19
N PHE A 19 16.21 12.19 -19.18
CA PHE A 19 15.23 13.07 -19.81
C PHE A 19 15.27 12.95 -21.33
N TYR A 20 16.48 12.86 -21.91
CA TYR A 20 16.66 12.69 -23.36
C TYR A 20 16.14 11.34 -23.85
N LEU A 21 16.45 10.25 -23.14
CA LEU A 21 15.94 8.91 -23.45
C LEU A 21 14.42 8.83 -23.26
N GLY A 22 13.88 9.48 -22.22
CA GLY A 22 12.44 9.57 -21.99
C GLY A 22 11.70 10.32 -23.09
N SER A 23 12.24 11.45 -23.56
CA SER A 23 11.64 12.24 -24.63
C SER A 23 11.69 11.53 -25.99
N GLU A 24 12.72 10.72 -26.27
CA GLU A 24 12.77 9.90 -27.49
C GLU A 24 11.78 8.73 -27.46
N LEU A 25 11.52 8.14 -26.29
CA LEU A 25 10.50 7.10 -26.14
C LEU A 25 9.08 7.66 -26.28
N VAL A 26 8.81 8.83 -25.72
CA VAL A 26 7.50 9.49 -25.80
C VAL A 26 7.25 10.02 -27.21
N GLY A 27 8.28 10.57 -27.89
CA GLY A 27 8.16 11.06 -29.26
C GLY A 27 7.90 10.00 -30.30
N LYS A 28 8.15 8.71 -30.00
CA LYS A 28 7.86 7.59 -30.91
C LYS A 28 6.46 7.00 -30.78
N THR A 29 5.69 7.39 -29.75
CA THR A 29 4.33 6.87 -29.53
C THR A 29 3.22 7.79 -30.07
N GLU A 30 3.53 9.01 -30.47
CA GLU A 30 2.57 9.94 -31.09
C GLU A 30 2.71 10.06 -32.63
N ALA A 31 3.10 9.00 -33.32
CA ALA A 31 2.93 8.98 -34.76
C ALA A 31 1.45 8.74 -35.10
N SER A 32 0.63 9.74 -34.85
CA SER A 32 -0.69 9.85 -35.48
C SER A 32 -0.46 10.22 -36.97
N PHE A 33 -0.21 9.21 -37.79
CA PHE A 33 -0.13 9.39 -39.22
C PHE A 33 -1.55 9.52 -39.80
N SER A 34 -2.07 10.72 -39.82
CA SER A 34 -3.12 11.08 -40.77
C SER A 34 -2.44 11.69 -42.02
N SER A 35 -1.98 10.88 -42.92
CA SER A 35 -1.60 11.34 -44.26
C SER A 35 -2.58 10.73 -45.25
N THR A 36 -3.46 11.54 -45.80
CA THR A 36 -4.26 11.22 -46.97
C THR A 36 -3.39 11.39 -48.22
N PHE A 37 -2.98 10.29 -48.85
CA PHE A 37 -2.34 10.31 -50.16
C PHE A 37 -3.42 10.10 -51.21
N HIS A 38 -3.66 11.10 -52.06
CA HIS A 38 -4.45 10.95 -53.28
C HIS A 38 -3.56 10.40 -54.39
N LEU A 39 -3.71 9.12 -54.69
CA LEU A 39 -3.19 8.49 -55.90
C LEU A 39 -4.40 8.08 -56.75
N ASP A 40 -4.63 8.85 -57.85
CA ASP A 40 -5.57 8.54 -58.92
C ASP A 40 -6.80 7.68 -58.57
N ASN A 41 -7.76 8.24 -57.84
CA ASN A 41 -9.00 7.60 -57.40
C ASN A 41 -8.89 6.41 -56.43
N VAL A 42 -7.74 6.17 -55.81
CA VAL A 42 -7.63 5.22 -54.68
C VAL A 42 -7.45 6.05 -53.40
N GLU A 43 -8.52 6.19 -52.67
CA GLU A 43 -8.47 6.80 -51.34
C GLU A 43 -7.87 5.79 -50.37
N ILE A 44 -6.58 5.95 -50.05
CA ILE A 44 -5.94 5.15 -49.02
C ILE A 44 -6.18 5.87 -47.70
N SER A 45 -7.25 5.51 -47.02
CA SER A 45 -7.49 5.93 -45.66
C SER A 45 -6.58 5.13 -44.70
N ALA A 46 -5.61 5.79 -44.07
CA ALA A 46 -4.87 5.16 -42.97
C ALA A 46 -5.81 4.94 -41.81
N ALA A 47 -5.80 3.75 -41.21
CA ALA A 47 -6.59 3.47 -40.01
C ALA A 47 -6.20 4.50 -38.91
N TYR A 48 -7.19 5.15 -38.33
CA TYR A 48 -6.95 6.13 -37.26
C TYR A 48 -6.28 5.49 -36.03
N VAL A 49 -6.39 4.18 -35.85
CA VAL A 49 -5.65 3.36 -34.89
C VAL A 49 -5.45 1.96 -35.44
N PHE A 50 -4.31 1.34 -35.22
CA PHE A 50 -4.02 -0.01 -35.70
C PHE A 50 -4.59 -1.09 -34.79
N PRO A 51 -5.10 -2.22 -35.33
CA PRO A 51 -5.57 -3.35 -34.55
C PRO A 51 -4.51 -3.88 -33.54
N ALA A 52 -3.24 -3.83 -33.93
CA ALA A 52 -2.12 -4.22 -33.06
C ALA A 52 -2.02 -3.35 -31.81
N THR A 53 -2.28 -2.04 -31.91
CA THR A 53 -2.29 -1.10 -30.76
C THR A 53 -3.42 -1.44 -29.80
N ILE A 54 -4.63 -1.67 -30.31
CA ILE A 54 -5.79 -2.05 -29.49
C ILE A 54 -5.53 -3.38 -28.77
N LYS A 55 -4.97 -4.36 -29.46
CA LYS A 55 -4.61 -5.65 -28.88
C LYS A 55 -3.51 -5.53 -27.83
N SER A 56 -2.54 -4.61 -28.01
CA SER A 56 -1.52 -4.36 -27.00
C SER A 56 -2.12 -3.75 -25.74
N LEU A 57 -2.98 -2.73 -25.88
CA LEU A 57 -3.66 -2.09 -24.75
C LEU A 57 -4.52 -3.09 -23.96
N ASP A 58 -5.25 -3.97 -24.65
CA ASP A 58 -6.03 -5.02 -23.99
C ASP A 58 -5.13 -5.98 -23.20
N LYS A 59 -4.04 -6.44 -23.82
CA LYS A 59 -3.06 -7.32 -23.16
C LYS A 59 -2.42 -6.65 -21.94
N ASP A 60 -2.08 -5.38 -22.05
CA ASP A 60 -1.47 -4.62 -20.95
C ASP A 60 -2.48 -4.40 -19.83
N ALA A 61 -3.75 -4.15 -20.13
CA ALA A 61 -4.83 -4.07 -19.16
C ALA A 61 -4.99 -5.37 -18.36
N VAL A 62 -4.98 -6.52 -19.03
CA VAL A 62 -5.04 -7.85 -18.39
C VAL A 62 -3.85 -8.06 -17.46
N LYS A 63 -2.63 -7.71 -17.93
CA LYS A 63 -1.41 -7.83 -17.11
C LYS A 63 -1.48 -6.95 -15.86
N LEU A 64 -1.94 -5.71 -15.98
CA LEU A 64 -2.10 -4.80 -14.85
C LEU A 64 -3.14 -5.30 -13.84
N ARG A 65 -4.27 -5.86 -14.31
CA ARG A 65 -5.25 -6.52 -13.47
C ARG A 65 -4.63 -7.66 -12.68
N ASP A 66 -3.89 -8.54 -13.34
CA ASP A 66 -3.30 -9.72 -12.69
C ASP A 66 -2.25 -9.30 -11.66
N ASN A 67 -1.44 -8.28 -11.96
CA ASN A 67 -0.52 -7.69 -11.00
C ASN A 67 -1.25 -7.06 -9.79
N ALA A 68 -2.33 -6.29 -10.04
CA ALA A 68 -3.13 -5.70 -8.98
C ALA A 68 -3.73 -6.77 -8.06
N PHE A 69 -4.26 -7.86 -8.62
CA PHE A 69 -4.77 -8.99 -7.83
C PHE A 69 -3.68 -9.66 -7.01
N GLN A 70 -2.49 -9.83 -7.59
CA GLN A 70 -1.35 -10.40 -6.87
C GLN A 70 -0.96 -9.55 -5.66
N GLN A 71 -0.91 -8.22 -5.79
CA GLN A 71 -0.61 -7.34 -4.67
C GLN A 71 -1.73 -7.36 -3.62
N TYR A 72 -2.98 -7.30 -4.05
CA TYR A 72 -4.12 -7.41 -3.15
C TYR A 72 -4.11 -8.73 -2.37
N ASP A 73 -3.87 -9.86 -3.05
CA ASP A 73 -3.81 -11.19 -2.41
C ASP A 73 -2.63 -11.28 -1.41
N LYS A 74 -1.49 -10.65 -1.67
CA LYS A 74 -0.38 -10.54 -0.69
C LYS A 74 -0.84 -9.81 0.58
N ILE A 75 -1.53 -8.68 0.42
CA ILE A 75 -2.01 -7.88 1.55
C ILE A 75 -3.01 -8.66 2.39
N ILE A 76 -4.05 -9.24 1.77
CA ILE A 76 -5.13 -9.91 2.51
C ILE A 76 -4.68 -11.21 3.19
N ASN A 77 -3.58 -11.81 2.72
CA ASN A 77 -3.01 -13.03 3.31
C ASN A 77 -1.89 -12.73 4.34
N THR A 78 -1.62 -11.46 4.63
CA THR A 78 -0.61 -11.08 5.63
C THR A 78 -1.07 -11.50 7.02
N SER A 79 -0.16 -12.12 7.78
CA SER A 79 -0.45 -12.53 9.16
C SER A 79 -0.54 -11.31 10.09
N SER A 80 -1.56 -11.32 10.94
CA SER A 80 -1.69 -10.36 12.04
C SER A 80 -1.18 -10.93 13.37
N LYS A 81 -0.35 -11.98 13.33
CA LYS A 81 0.22 -12.63 14.54
C LYS A 81 1.72 -12.72 14.38
N GLY A 82 2.44 -12.44 15.47
CA GLY A 82 3.90 -12.50 15.53
C GLY A 82 4.45 -11.63 16.63
N SER A 83 5.77 -11.46 16.64
CA SER A 83 6.47 -10.48 17.47
C SER A 83 6.25 -9.04 16.94
N ILE A 84 6.60 -8.04 17.73
CA ILE A 84 6.53 -6.62 17.33
C ILE A 84 7.31 -6.38 16.03
N ASP A 85 8.52 -6.95 15.91
CA ASP A 85 9.35 -6.81 14.73
C ASP A 85 8.71 -7.44 13.47
N GLU A 86 8.13 -8.65 13.62
CA GLU A 86 7.45 -9.33 12.53
C GLU A 86 6.19 -8.58 12.08
N LEU A 87 5.42 -8.03 13.02
CA LEU A 87 4.23 -7.24 12.75
C LEU A 87 4.59 -5.90 12.08
N THR A 88 5.68 -5.26 12.53
CA THR A 88 6.19 -4.03 11.92
C THR A 88 6.65 -4.27 10.49
N ALA A 89 7.41 -5.34 10.24
CA ALA A 89 7.80 -5.75 8.90
C ALA A 89 6.58 -6.09 8.02
N SER A 90 5.53 -6.67 8.60
CA SER A 90 4.27 -6.94 7.90
C SER A 90 3.58 -5.65 7.45
N LEU A 91 3.54 -4.61 8.29
CA LEU A 91 2.98 -3.29 7.92
C LEU A 91 3.77 -2.64 6.79
N GLU A 92 5.10 -2.73 6.82
CA GLU A 92 5.96 -2.21 5.75
C GLU A 92 5.70 -2.94 4.43
N ASN A 93 5.64 -4.26 4.44
CA ASN A 93 5.32 -5.07 3.26
C ASN A 93 3.92 -4.76 2.71
N ILE A 94 2.91 -4.54 3.57
CA ILE A 94 1.58 -4.11 3.15
C ILE A 94 1.67 -2.75 2.45
N SER A 95 2.41 -1.79 3.01
CA SER A 95 2.56 -0.46 2.41
C SER A 95 3.19 -0.53 1.01
N LEU A 96 4.26 -1.31 0.85
CA LEU A 96 4.89 -1.52 -0.46
C LEU A 96 3.93 -2.16 -1.47
N SER A 97 3.18 -3.19 -1.04
CA SER A 97 2.19 -3.85 -1.91
C SER A 97 1.02 -2.93 -2.26
N GLU A 98 0.61 -2.03 -1.34
CA GLU A 98 -0.44 -1.03 -1.57
C GLU A 98 0.03 0.04 -2.59
N ASP A 99 1.28 0.48 -2.52
CA ASP A 99 1.85 1.41 -3.49
C ASP A 99 1.94 0.79 -4.90
N GLU A 100 2.37 -0.47 -5.00
CA GLU A 100 2.36 -1.21 -6.27
C GLU A 100 0.94 -1.43 -6.79
N LEU A 101 -0.02 -1.75 -5.92
CA LEU A 101 -1.43 -1.88 -6.25
C LEU A 101 -1.97 -0.59 -6.87
N ASN A 102 -1.76 0.54 -6.21
CA ASN A 102 -2.21 1.85 -6.66
C ASN A 102 -1.59 2.22 -8.02
N THR A 103 -0.29 1.96 -8.21
CA THR A 103 0.40 2.19 -9.49
C THR A 103 -0.24 1.37 -10.63
N ASN A 104 -0.58 0.10 -10.38
CA ASN A 104 -1.26 -0.75 -11.36
C ASN A 104 -2.67 -0.23 -11.68
N LEU A 105 -3.41 0.25 -10.69
CA LEU A 105 -4.76 0.81 -10.87
C LEU A 105 -4.74 2.11 -11.68
N GLU A 106 -3.81 3.01 -11.39
CA GLU A 106 -3.61 4.26 -12.15
C GLU A 106 -3.26 3.97 -13.61
N SER A 107 -2.35 3.02 -13.84
CA SER A 107 -1.97 2.59 -15.19
C SER A 107 -3.14 1.96 -15.94
N LEU A 108 -3.95 1.13 -15.27
CA LEU A 108 -5.15 0.54 -15.85
C LEU A 108 -6.21 1.58 -16.19
N SER A 109 -6.39 2.59 -15.32
CA SER A 109 -7.27 3.72 -15.57
C SER A 109 -6.83 4.52 -16.81
N SER A 110 -5.52 4.76 -16.95
CA SER A 110 -4.97 5.42 -18.13
C SER A 110 -5.23 4.63 -19.43
N ILE A 111 -5.08 3.30 -19.41
CA ILE A 111 -5.41 2.46 -20.57
C ILE A 111 -6.91 2.57 -20.90
N LYS A 112 -7.78 2.54 -19.90
CA LYS A 112 -9.23 2.71 -20.08
C LYS A 112 -9.56 4.04 -20.76
N GLU A 113 -8.93 5.14 -20.32
CA GLU A 113 -9.14 6.46 -20.92
C GLU A 113 -8.65 6.53 -22.36
N VAL A 114 -7.47 5.97 -22.66
CA VAL A 114 -6.95 5.89 -24.04
C VAL A 114 -7.88 5.08 -24.93
N MET A 115 -8.36 3.94 -24.43
CA MET A 115 -9.28 3.08 -25.18
C MET A 115 -10.63 3.77 -25.43
N LEU A 116 -11.14 4.49 -24.45
CA LEU A 116 -12.37 5.30 -24.58
C LEU A 116 -12.18 6.43 -25.59
N LYS A 117 -10.99 7.07 -25.64
CA LYS A 117 -10.67 8.09 -26.65
C LYS A 117 -10.71 7.50 -28.05
N TYR A 118 -10.11 6.32 -28.28
CA TYR A 118 -10.19 5.65 -29.57
C TYR A 118 -11.63 5.28 -29.93
N TYR A 119 -12.41 4.78 -28.99
CA TYR A 119 -13.81 4.46 -29.19
C TYR A 119 -14.64 5.70 -29.59
N ASN A 120 -14.46 6.83 -28.93
CA ASN A 120 -15.19 8.07 -29.21
C ASN A 120 -14.79 8.74 -30.52
N LEU A 121 -13.58 8.48 -31.03
CA LEU A 121 -13.10 9.00 -32.31
C LEU A 121 -13.39 8.06 -33.48
N MET A 122 -14.05 6.92 -33.23
CA MET A 122 -14.37 5.94 -34.27
C MET A 122 -15.34 6.53 -35.30
N PRO A 123 -15.05 6.44 -36.61
CA PRO A 123 -15.97 6.85 -37.64
C PRO A 123 -17.28 6.03 -37.60
N GLU A 124 -18.43 6.68 -37.84
CA GLU A 124 -19.76 6.08 -37.69
C GLU A 124 -20.10 4.98 -38.67
N ASP A 125 -19.42 4.90 -39.82
CA ASP A 125 -19.88 4.13 -40.98
C ASP A 125 -19.06 2.89 -41.35
N GLU A 126 -18.12 2.41 -40.53
CA GLU A 126 -17.24 1.33 -40.95
C GLU A 126 -17.19 0.14 -39.98
N HIS A 127 -17.73 -1.01 -40.42
CA HIS A 127 -17.51 -2.32 -39.81
C HIS A 127 -16.02 -2.70 -39.66
N SER A 128 -15.12 -1.98 -40.33
CA SER A 128 -13.66 -2.17 -40.24
C SER A 128 -13.07 -1.84 -38.85
N TYR A 129 -13.83 -1.21 -37.95
CA TYR A 129 -13.37 -0.83 -36.62
C TYR A 129 -13.98 -1.66 -35.47
N ASP A 130 -14.60 -2.78 -35.76
CA ASP A 130 -15.16 -3.70 -34.75
C ASP A 130 -14.14 -4.12 -33.70
N TYR A 131 -12.84 -4.16 -34.06
CA TYR A 131 -11.77 -4.44 -33.09
C TYR A 131 -11.62 -3.37 -32.03
N VAL A 132 -11.93 -2.10 -32.32
CA VAL A 132 -11.91 -1.00 -31.32
C VAL A 132 -13.07 -1.16 -30.35
N LEU A 133 -14.27 -1.45 -30.86
CA LEU A 133 -15.45 -1.72 -30.05
C LEU A 133 -15.20 -2.89 -29.10
N GLN A 134 -14.65 -3.98 -29.63
CA GLN A 134 -14.32 -5.18 -28.84
C GLN A 134 -13.25 -4.89 -27.81
N GLY A 135 -12.14 -4.21 -28.19
CA GLY A 135 -11.07 -3.85 -27.27
C GLY A 135 -11.55 -2.93 -26.13
N ASN A 136 -12.36 -1.91 -26.47
CA ASN A 136 -12.97 -1.04 -25.45
C ASN A 136 -13.83 -1.84 -24.47
N LYS A 137 -14.66 -2.75 -24.96
CA LYS A 137 -15.49 -3.61 -24.11
C LYS A 137 -14.64 -4.51 -23.20
N GLN A 138 -13.54 -5.07 -23.70
CA GLN A 138 -12.64 -5.93 -22.94
C GLN A 138 -11.95 -5.15 -21.83
N VAL A 139 -11.36 -3.99 -22.14
CA VAL A 139 -10.71 -3.12 -21.14
C VAL A 139 -11.70 -2.63 -20.07
N GLN A 140 -12.92 -2.24 -20.47
CA GLN A 140 -13.98 -1.86 -19.54
C GLN A 140 -14.35 -3.00 -18.58
N ASN A 141 -14.45 -4.23 -19.08
CA ASN A 141 -14.74 -5.40 -18.27
C ASN A 141 -13.59 -5.70 -17.29
N THR A 142 -12.34 -5.65 -17.78
CA THR A 142 -11.14 -5.82 -16.95
C THR A 142 -11.09 -4.80 -15.81
N TYR A 143 -11.41 -3.54 -16.10
CA TYR A 143 -11.47 -2.49 -15.11
C TYR A 143 -12.56 -2.73 -14.06
N LYS A 144 -13.77 -3.10 -14.48
CA LYS A 144 -14.88 -3.44 -13.57
C LYS A 144 -14.58 -4.65 -12.69
N GLU A 145 -13.87 -5.65 -13.23
CA GLU A 145 -13.44 -6.83 -12.48
C GLU A 145 -12.51 -6.41 -11.33
N VAL A 146 -11.58 -5.51 -11.59
CA VAL A 146 -10.67 -4.97 -10.58
C VAL A 146 -11.43 -4.16 -9.53
N GLU A 147 -12.31 -3.25 -9.92
CA GLU A 147 -13.14 -2.47 -8.99
C GLU A 147 -14.02 -3.36 -8.08
N SER A 148 -14.50 -4.47 -8.61
CA SER A 148 -15.35 -5.38 -7.83
C SER A 148 -14.58 -6.28 -6.85
N LYS A 149 -13.30 -6.57 -7.12
CA LYS A 149 -12.50 -7.52 -6.33
C LYS A 149 -11.68 -6.83 -5.25
N ILE A 150 -11.19 -5.61 -5.52
CA ILE A 150 -10.30 -4.90 -4.60
C ILE A 150 -11.12 -4.13 -3.57
N ASP A 151 -10.95 -4.52 -2.30
CA ASP A 151 -11.62 -3.92 -1.16
C ASP A 151 -10.59 -3.16 -0.30
N PHE A 152 -10.55 -1.85 -0.45
CA PHE A 152 -9.65 -0.98 0.30
C PHE A 152 -10.02 -0.88 1.78
N GLU A 153 -11.30 -1.06 2.16
CA GLU A 153 -11.72 -1.07 3.55
C GLU A 153 -11.15 -2.30 4.27
N LYS A 154 -11.10 -3.43 3.57
CA LYS A 154 -10.45 -4.65 4.07
C LYS A 154 -8.95 -4.45 4.28
N ILE A 155 -8.25 -3.78 3.36
CA ILE A 155 -6.82 -3.43 3.52
C ILE A 155 -6.63 -2.56 4.77
N ALA A 156 -7.43 -1.51 4.92
CA ALA A 156 -7.37 -0.62 6.08
C ALA A 156 -7.65 -1.37 7.39
N SER A 157 -8.61 -2.28 7.41
CA SER A 157 -8.93 -3.12 8.56
C SER A 157 -7.78 -4.03 8.97
N ILE A 158 -7.09 -4.65 8.00
CA ILE A 158 -5.90 -5.49 8.28
C ILE A 158 -4.78 -4.64 8.89
N LYS A 159 -4.49 -3.48 8.32
CA LYS A 159 -3.47 -2.54 8.85
C LYS A 159 -3.80 -2.10 10.28
N LEU A 160 -5.07 -1.81 10.55
CA LEU A 160 -5.53 -1.43 11.89
C LEU A 160 -5.34 -2.58 12.89
N ASN A 161 -5.76 -3.79 12.53
CA ASN A 161 -5.61 -4.97 13.38
C ASN A 161 -4.14 -5.22 13.75
N ILE A 162 -3.23 -5.14 12.77
CA ILE A 162 -1.79 -5.32 13.05
C ILE A 162 -1.28 -4.24 14.00
N LYS A 163 -1.66 -2.97 13.81
CA LYS A 163 -1.28 -1.87 14.72
C LYS A 163 -1.80 -2.07 16.14
N GLU A 164 -3.03 -2.53 16.29
CA GLU A 164 -3.61 -2.86 17.60
C GLU A 164 -2.85 -4.00 18.27
N GLN A 165 -2.44 -5.04 17.53
CA GLN A 165 -1.63 -6.13 18.07
C GLN A 165 -0.24 -5.63 18.55
N ILE A 166 0.42 -4.78 17.78
CA ILE A 166 1.69 -4.16 18.19
C ILE A 166 1.50 -3.41 19.51
N MET A 167 0.49 -2.55 19.60
CA MET A 167 0.21 -1.75 20.80
C MET A 167 -0.06 -2.63 22.04
N VAL A 168 -0.76 -3.75 21.86
CA VAL A 168 -1.00 -4.72 22.95
C VAL A 168 0.31 -5.35 23.42
N LEU A 169 1.18 -5.76 22.50
CA LEU A 169 2.47 -6.38 22.83
C LEU A 169 3.41 -5.39 23.52
N GLU A 170 3.53 -4.15 23.04
CA GLU A 170 4.31 -3.09 23.67
C GLU A 170 3.86 -2.82 25.12
N ASN A 171 2.55 -2.77 25.36
CA ASN A 171 2.01 -2.60 26.71
C ASN A 171 2.31 -3.80 27.63
N GLN A 172 2.36 -5.02 27.09
CA GLN A 172 2.73 -6.22 27.85
C GLN A 172 4.21 -6.21 28.22
N GLU A 173 5.10 -5.82 27.33
CA GLU A 173 6.54 -5.69 27.57
C GLU A 173 6.80 -4.62 28.66
N ALA A 174 6.20 -3.44 28.55
CA ALA A 174 6.34 -2.35 29.51
C ALA A 174 5.88 -2.76 30.93
N ASN A 175 4.78 -3.52 31.04
CA ASN A 175 4.28 -4.03 32.32
C ASN A 175 5.20 -5.12 32.91
N THR A 176 5.86 -5.89 32.07
CA THR A 176 6.79 -6.96 32.49
C THR A 176 8.08 -6.36 33.02
N GLU A 177 8.59 -5.29 32.42
CA GLU A 177 9.78 -4.57 32.88
C GLU A 177 9.54 -3.86 34.22
N ASN A 178 8.41 -3.18 34.39
CA ASN A 178 8.02 -2.56 35.63
C ASN A 178 7.87 -3.58 36.77
N SER A 179 7.43 -4.79 36.49
CA SER A 179 7.29 -5.88 37.46
C SER A 179 8.64 -6.47 37.90
N LYS A 180 9.65 -6.44 37.01
CA LYS A 180 11.02 -6.88 37.35
C LYS A 180 11.75 -5.84 38.21
N GLN A 181 11.59 -4.56 37.91
CA GLN A 181 12.21 -3.47 38.62
C GLN A 181 11.71 -3.39 40.07
N ASN A 182 10.41 -3.56 40.32
CA ASN A 182 9.84 -3.65 41.64
C ASN A 182 10.32 -4.86 42.48
N LYS A 183 10.73 -5.96 41.83
CA LYS A 183 11.29 -7.13 42.53
C LYS A 183 12.76 -6.96 42.89
N GLU A 184 13.52 -6.19 42.11
CA GLU A 184 14.91 -5.86 42.44
C GLU A 184 15.01 -4.84 43.58
N ASP A 185 14.15 -3.84 43.59
CA ASP A 185 14.08 -2.84 44.68
C ASP A 185 13.69 -3.46 46.02
N LEU A 186 12.79 -4.45 46.04
CA LEU A 186 12.42 -5.23 47.21
C LEU A 186 13.52 -6.17 47.71
N LYS A 187 14.44 -6.62 46.84
CA LYS A 187 15.57 -7.43 47.23
C LYS A 187 16.70 -6.60 47.86
N ASN A 188 16.90 -5.38 47.38
CA ASN A 188 17.93 -4.48 47.88
C ASN A 188 17.56 -3.84 49.22
N GLN A 189 16.28 -3.76 49.58
CA GLN A 189 15.84 -3.27 50.91
C GLN A 189 15.97 -4.30 52.05
N LYS A 190 16.19 -5.59 51.74
CA LYS A 190 16.27 -6.67 52.72
C LYS A 190 17.67 -6.95 53.27
N THR A 191 18.69 -6.23 52.79
CA THR A 191 20.11 -6.45 53.14
C THR A 191 20.72 -5.34 53.99
N THR A 192 19.93 -4.36 54.47
CA THR A 192 20.48 -3.32 55.33
C THR A 192 19.57 -3.16 56.55
N GLY A 193 19.73 -4.02 57.55
CA GLY A 193 18.98 -3.86 58.80
C GLY A 193 19.18 -4.99 59.79
N THR A 194 20.43 -5.23 60.19
CA THR A 194 20.67 -5.97 61.43
C THR A 194 21.60 -5.13 62.26
N ASN A 195 21.07 -4.45 63.27
CA ASN A 195 21.68 -4.36 64.61
C ASN A 195 20.82 -3.59 65.58
N THR A 196 20.37 -4.31 66.60
CA THR A 196 20.46 -4.04 68.00
C THR A 196 19.51 -2.99 68.68
N VAL A 197 18.85 -3.52 69.61
CA VAL A 197 18.73 -3.21 71.08
C VAL A 197 17.35 -2.85 71.56
N ASP A 198 16.81 -3.80 72.35
CA ASP A 198 16.08 -3.71 73.62
C ASP A 198 15.35 -2.40 74.00
N SER A 199 14.07 -2.53 74.30
CA SER A 199 13.49 -2.27 75.61
C SER A 199 12.00 -1.95 75.59
N LYS A 200 11.24 -2.80 76.31
CA LYS A 200 10.15 -2.51 77.24
C LYS A 200 8.92 -1.67 76.88
N ALA A 201 7.84 -2.41 76.89
CA ALA A 201 6.64 -2.16 77.71
C ALA A 201 5.59 -1.13 77.25
N LYS A 202 4.45 -1.67 77.24
CA LYS A 202 3.10 -1.33 77.78
C LYS A 202 2.01 -1.10 76.70
N ASP A 203 1.08 -2.00 76.86
CA ASP A 203 -0.38 -1.88 76.81
C ASP A 203 -0.98 -0.53 76.35
N GLU A 204 -1.87 -0.59 75.37
CA GLU A 204 -3.26 -0.19 75.60
C GLU A 204 -4.18 -0.63 74.42
N VAL A 205 -5.29 -1.19 74.85
CA VAL A 205 -6.49 -1.65 74.12
C VAL A 205 -7.30 -0.43 73.64
N THR A 206 -7.91 -0.53 72.46
CA THR A 206 -9.28 -0.10 72.11
C THR A 206 -9.54 -0.43 70.65
N GLU A 207 -10.32 -1.32 70.30
CA GLU A 207 -11.73 -1.58 70.06
C GLU A 207 -12.45 -0.50 69.21
N ASN A 208 -13.24 -1.03 68.30
CA ASN A 208 -14.31 -0.40 67.53
C ASN A 208 -13.91 0.27 66.16
N GLU A 209 -14.58 0.09 65.06
CA GLU A 209 -15.96 -0.31 64.81
C GLU A 209 -16.13 -0.74 63.36
N LYS A 210 -16.99 -1.71 63.14
CA LYS A 210 -17.65 -2.07 61.89
C LYS A 210 -18.41 -0.90 61.28
N GLN A 211 -18.37 -0.71 59.98
CA GLN A 211 -19.57 -0.34 59.26
C GLN A 211 -19.60 -0.89 57.82
N THR A 212 -20.49 -1.75 57.66
CA THR A 212 -21.17 -2.28 56.47
C THR A 212 -22.14 -1.21 55.95
N ILE A 213 -22.14 -0.95 54.63
CA ILE A 213 -23.35 -0.56 53.88
C ILE A 213 -23.15 -1.01 52.43
N LYS A 214 -23.91 -1.78 52.03
CA LYS A 214 -24.87 -2.33 51.08
C LYS A 214 -25.44 -1.31 50.12
N ASN A 215 -25.55 -1.78 48.87
CA ASN A 215 -26.60 -1.51 47.87
C ASN A 215 -26.59 -0.13 47.17
N SER A 216 -26.89 -0.01 45.90
CA SER A 216 -28.01 -0.57 45.13
C SER A 216 -27.90 -0.18 43.64
N ASN A 217 -28.30 -1.08 42.78
CA ASN A 217 -28.96 -0.98 41.48
C ASN A 217 -29.44 0.41 40.99
N LYS A 218 -29.07 0.78 39.75
CA LYS A 218 -30.04 0.88 38.65
C LYS A 218 -29.32 0.90 37.34
#